data_dbf927840e6b222b4276d74e332a33ae
#
_entry.id   dbf927840e6b222b4276d74e332a33ae
#
_cell.length_a   1.000
_cell.length_b   1.000
_cell.length_c   1.000
_cell.angle_alpha   90.00
_cell.angle_beta   90.00
_cell.angle_gamma   90.00
#
_symmetry.space_group_name_H-M   'P 1'
#
loop_
_entity.id
_entity.type
_entity.pdbx_description
1 polymer ?
#
loop_
_entity_poly.entity_id
_entity_poly.type
_entity_poly.pdbx_seq_one_letter_code
_entity_poly.pdbx_strand_id
1 'polypeptide(L)' 'NMGVASLLISNLIQFCTENNITKILLEVRESNTPAQKLYEKFGFKKISIRKKYYNNEDAYIYEKVI' A
#
# COMPACT_ATOMS: atom_id res chain seq x y z
N ASN A 1 -10.58 -7.54 8.31
CA ASN A 1 -11.68 -6.59 8.29
C ASN A 1 -11.27 -5.31 7.54
N MET A 2 -11.94 -5.06 6.41
CA MET A 2 -11.62 -3.93 5.54
C MET A 2 -11.91 -2.58 6.20
N GLY A 3 -12.91 -2.52 7.08
CA GLY A 3 -13.21 -1.29 7.79
C GLY A 3 -12.08 -0.84 8.70
N VAL A 4 -11.49 -1.78 9.44
CA VAL A 4 -10.36 -1.49 10.32
C VAL A 4 -9.14 -1.11 9.48
N ALA A 5 -8.88 -1.85 8.40
CA ALA A 5 -7.74 -1.55 7.53
C ALA A 5 -7.88 -0.16 6.90
N SER A 6 -9.09 0.19 6.45
CA SER A 6 -9.34 1.52 5.87
C SER A 6 -9.06 2.62 6.88
N LEU A 7 -9.49 2.43 8.12
CA LEU A 7 -9.26 3.41 9.18
C LEU A 7 -7.77 3.59 9.46
N LEU A 8 -7.03 2.48 9.51
CA LEU A 8 -5.59 2.53 9.75
C LEU A 8 -4.86 3.28 8.63
N ILE A 9 -5.25 3.04 7.38
CA ILE A 9 -4.63 3.72 6.25
C ILE A 9 -4.97 5.21 6.26
N SER A 10 -6.23 5.56 6.55
CA SER A 10 -6.64 6.96 6.65
C SER A 10 -5.82 7.68 7.71
N ASN A 11 -5.65 7.05 8.88
CA ASN A 11 -4.87 7.63 9.97
C ASN A 11 -3.40 7.79 9.59
N LEU A 12 -2.85 6.80 8.87
CA LEU A 12 -1.47 6.86 8.41
C LEU A 12 -1.26 8.03 7.45
N ILE A 13 -2.18 8.21 6.50
CA ILE A 13 -2.11 9.31 5.53
C ILE A 13 -2.18 10.65 6.25
N GLN A 14 -3.09 10.77 7.22
CA GLN A 14 -3.21 12.00 8.00
C GLN A 14 -1.93 12.29 8.79
N PHE A 15 -1.36 11.27 9.41
CA PHE A 15 -0.10 11.41 10.14
C PHE A 15 1.01 11.91 9.22
N CYS A 16 1.13 11.31 8.05
CA CYS A 16 2.15 11.71 7.08
C CYS A 16 1.96 13.15 6.63
N THR A 17 0.70 13.54 6.37
CA THR A 17 0.39 14.92 5.97
C THR A 17 0.79 15.91 7.06
N GLU A 18 0.47 15.60 8.31
CA GLU A 18 0.75 16.48 9.44
C GLU A 18 2.24 16.58 9.77
N ASN A 19 3.02 15.58 9.37
CA ASN A 19 4.45 15.52 9.69
C ASN A 19 5.34 15.76 8.46
N ASN A 20 4.78 16.32 7.40
CA ASN A 20 5.52 16.69 6.19
C ASN A 20 6.21 15.51 5.51
N ILE A 21 5.64 14.32 5.64
CA ILE A 21 6.09 13.14 4.92
C ILE A 21 5.39 13.17 3.56
N THR A 22 6.16 13.09 2.48
CA THR A 22 5.64 13.33 1.14
C THR A 22 5.33 12.07 0.35
N LYS A 23 5.73 10.91 0.85
CA LYS A 23 5.58 9.66 0.11
C LYS A 23 5.46 8.47 1.05
N ILE A 24 4.61 7.52 0.70
CA ILE A 24 4.49 6.24 1.41
C ILE A 24 4.76 5.13 0.41
N LEU A 25 5.64 4.21 0.77
CA LEU A 25 5.91 3.00 -0.01
C LEU A 25 5.50 1.79 0.81
N LEU A 26 4.91 0.78 0.15
CA LEU A 26 4.58 -0.47 0.83
C LEU A 26 4.65 -1.63 -0.14
N GLU A 27 4.74 -2.84 0.40
CA GLU A 27 4.81 -4.05 -0.40
C GLU A 27 3.56 -4.89 -0.17
N VAL A 28 3.06 -5.51 -1.24
CA VAL A 28 1.88 -6.36 -1.20
C VAL A 28 2.16 -7.62 -2.01
N ARG A 29 1.80 -8.78 -1.46
CA ARG A 29 1.93 -10.03 -2.20
C ARG A 29 1.00 -10.01 -3.41
N GLU A 30 1.46 -10.59 -4.53
CA GLU A 30 0.63 -10.61 -5.74
C GLU A 30 -0.69 -11.35 -5.54
N SER A 31 -0.73 -12.32 -4.63
CA SER A 31 -1.96 -13.07 -4.34
C SER A 31 -2.92 -12.31 -3.44
N ASN A 32 -2.48 -11.23 -2.81
CA ASN A 32 -3.32 -10.49 -1.86
C ASN A 32 -4.16 -9.43 -2.57
N THR A 33 -5.12 -9.90 -3.37
CA THR A 33 -6.00 -9.02 -4.13
C THR A 33 -6.79 -8.04 -3.28
N PRO A 34 -7.36 -8.44 -2.13
CA PRO A 34 -8.07 -7.47 -1.29
C PRO A 34 -7.20 -6.29 -0.84
N ALA A 35 -5.94 -6.56 -0.48
CA ALA A 35 -5.03 -5.50 -0.07
C ALA A 35 -4.72 -4.56 -1.24
N GLN A 36 -4.50 -5.12 -2.43
CA GLN A 36 -4.25 -4.32 -3.62
C GLN A 36 -5.40 -3.35 -3.89
N LYS A 37 -6.63 -3.86 -3.83
CA LYS A 37 -7.81 -3.03 -4.06
C LYS A 37 -7.96 -1.95 -3.00
N LEU A 38 -7.65 -2.29 -1.75
CA LEU A 38 -7.72 -1.34 -0.66
C LEU A 38 -6.74 -0.18 -0.86
N TYR A 39 -5.49 -0.49 -1.18
CA TYR A 39 -4.49 0.55 -1.39
C TYR A 39 -4.81 1.40 -2.61
N GLU A 40 -5.27 0.78 -3.69
CA GLU A 40 -5.68 1.53 -4.89
C GLU A 40 -6.82 2.49 -4.59
N LYS A 41 -7.75 2.07 -3.72
CA LYS A 41 -8.85 2.93 -3.29
C LYS A 41 -8.35 4.20 -2.60
N PHE A 42 -7.23 4.11 -1.90
CA PHE A 42 -6.65 5.26 -1.21
C PHE A 42 -5.61 6.01 -2.05
N GLY A 43 -5.54 5.70 -3.33
CA GLY A 43 -4.67 6.45 -4.24
C GLY A 43 -3.26 5.92 -4.37
N PHE A 44 -2.97 4.74 -3.81
CA PHE A 44 -1.68 4.09 -4.02
C PHE A 44 -1.63 3.53 -5.44
N LYS A 45 -0.46 3.57 -6.05
CA LYS A 45 -0.24 3.04 -7.39
C LYS A 45 0.90 2.03 -7.38
N LYS A 46 0.72 0.97 -8.13
CA LYS A 46 1.77 -0.04 -8.29
C LYS A 46 2.87 0.55 -9.19
N ILE A 47 4.07 0.69 -8.64
CA ILE A 47 5.18 1.30 -9.36
C ILE A 47 6.27 0.31 -9.75
N SER A 48 6.27 -0.87 -9.13
CA SER A 48 7.35 -1.83 -9.36
C SER A 48 6.91 -3.22 -8.93
N ILE A 49 7.63 -4.22 -9.41
CA ILE A 49 7.42 -5.62 -9.04
C ILE A 49 8.77 -6.18 -8.60
N ARG A 50 8.79 -6.79 -7.41
CA ARG A 50 9.97 -7.49 -6.91
C ARG A 50 9.74 -8.97 -7.13
N LYS A 51 10.43 -9.55 -8.10
CA LYS A 51 10.20 -10.92 -8.55
C LYS A 51 10.54 -11.94 -7.47
N LYS A 52 9.60 -12.88 -7.24
CA LYS A 52 9.76 -14.03 -6.35
C LYS A 52 10.30 -13.65 -4.97
N TYR A 53 9.86 -12.51 -4.48
CA TYR A 53 10.27 -12.02 -3.17
C TYR A 53 9.75 -12.92 -2.05
N TYR A 54 8.52 -13.43 -2.19
CA TYR A 54 7.90 -14.36 -1.26
C TYR A 54 7.89 -15.75 -1.89
N ASN A 55 8.81 -16.62 -1.50
CA ASN A 55 8.85 -17.99 -2.03
C ASN A 55 8.55 -18.05 -3.53
N ASN A 56 7.34 -18.42 -3.91
CA ASN A 56 6.95 -18.58 -5.31
C ASN A 56 6.08 -17.45 -5.84
N GLU A 57 5.98 -16.33 -5.12
CA GLU A 57 5.20 -15.22 -5.63
C GLU A 57 5.95 -13.90 -5.55
N ASP A 58 5.53 -12.99 -6.41
CA ASP A 58 6.12 -11.66 -6.50
C ASP A 58 5.57 -10.74 -5.41
N ALA A 59 6.31 -9.68 -5.12
CA ALA A 59 5.84 -8.58 -4.29
C ALA A 59 5.59 -7.39 -5.21
N TYR A 60 4.45 -6.74 -5.03
CA TYR A 60 4.13 -5.51 -5.74
C TYR A 60 4.46 -4.34 -4.83
N ILE A 61 5.16 -3.36 -5.38
CA ILE A 61 5.52 -2.15 -4.65
C ILE A 61 4.51 -1.07 -5.01
N TYR A 62 3.84 -0.55 -4.00
CA TYR A 62 2.86 0.52 -4.16
C TYR A 62 3.38 1.81 -3.56
N GLU A 63 3.02 2.91 -4.17
CA GLU A 63 3.44 4.23 -3.74
C GLU A 63 2.24 5.18 -3.69
N LYS A 64 2.20 6.00 -2.65
CA LYS A 64 1.28 7.12 -2.60
C LYS A 64 2.08 8.39 -2.34
N VAL A 65 1.86 9.40 -3.17
CA VAL A 65 2.42 10.74 -2.96
C VAL A 65 1.41 11.53 -2.13
N ILE A 66 1.88 12.07 -1.04
CA ILE A 66 1.03 12.81 -0.10
C ILE A 66 0.89 14.27 -0.55
#